data_5e66562ed4486ed79a16ac81728530a8
#
_entry.id   5e66562ed4486ed79a16ac81728530a8
#
_cell.length_a   1.000
_cell.length_b   1.000
_cell.length_c   1.000
_cell.angle_alpha   90.00
_cell.angle_beta   90.00
_cell.angle_gamma   90.00
#
_symmetry.space_group_name_H-M   'P 1'
#
loop_
_entity.id
_entity.type
_entity.pdbx_description
1 polymer ?
#
loop_
_entity_poly.entity_id
_entity_poly.type
_entity_poly.pdbx_seq_one_letter_code
_entity_poly.pdbx_strand_id
1 'polypeptide(L)'
;MAQAQEDPLKFSARLHAGFSATQVHGDQISGFNKFGLCAGATIDMRRSARQGVQWGILYTQKGSRRVPDTKNGDFNSWRYRFTYIDLPLIRTWNPAPEWWWGAGVQPSVLVAAEEDFYGNGYSDLSYLELNAVDVGGVLQAGYTWSQTTALEVRLSQSLLPISERPDQPVQRWDNFMMNMAIQWMVTWRLG
;
A
#
# COMPACT_ATOMS: atom_id res chain seq x y z
N MET A 1 -8.48 -7.24 -46.45
CA MET A 1 -8.44 -6.63 -45.12
C MET A 1 -8.64 -7.76 -44.11
N ALA A 2 -7.58 -8.15 -43.38
CA ALA A 2 -7.69 -9.16 -42.33
C ALA A 2 -8.42 -8.52 -41.16
N GLN A 3 -9.62 -8.99 -40.81
CA GLN A 3 -10.25 -8.66 -39.53
C GLN A 3 -9.38 -9.22 -38.43
N ALA A 4 -8.79 -8.35 -37.64
CA ALA A 4 -8.12 -8.75 -36.42
C ALA A 4 -9.19 -9.39 -35.51
N GLN A 5 -9.12 -10.69 -35.34
CA GLN A 5 -9.96 -11.42 -34.40
C GLN A 5 -9.58 -10.91 -32.99
N GLU A 6 -10.46 -10.12 -32.40
CA GLU A 6 -10.22 -9.63 -31.02
C GLU A 6 -10.31 -10.83 -30.08
N ASP A 7 -9.22 -11.10 -29.38
CA ASP A 7 -9.21 -12.12 -28.31
C ASP A 7 -10.29 -11.77 -27.26
N PRO A 8 -11.09 -12.74 -26.81
CA PRO A 8 -12.09 -12.49 -25.79
C PRO A 8 -11.45 -12.02 -24.49
N LEU A 9 -12.10 -11.07 -23.81
CA LEU A 9 -11.67 -10.62 -22.47
C LEU A 9 -11.65 -11.79 -21.51
N LYS A 10 -10.50 -12.00 -20.86
CA LYS A 10 -10.33 -13.03 -19.84
C LYS A 10 -10.32 -12.37 -18.45
N PHE A 11 -11.10 -12.93 -17.56
CA PHE A 11 -11.16 -12.50 -16.15
C PHE A 11 -10.60 -13.58 -15.27
N SER A 12 -9.85 -13.19 -14.26
CA SER A 12 -9.44 -14.08 -13.18
C SER A 12 -9.42 -13.32 -11.86
N ALA A 13 -9.85 -13.95 -10.79
CA ALA A 13 -9.74 -13.38 -9.45
C ALA A 13 -8.43 -13.81 -8.79
N ARG A 14 -7.89 -12.96 -7.91
CA ARG A 14 -6.77 -13.27 -7.04
C ARG A 14 -7.07 -12.90 -5.61
N LEU A 15 -6.62 -13.75 -4.70
CA LEU A 15 -6.49 -13.41 -3.29
C LEU A 15 -5.07 -12.98 -3.00
N HIS A 16 -4.90 -12.04 -2.09
CA HIS A 16 -3.63 -11.50 -1.65
C HIS A 16 -3.55 -11.59 -0.13
N ALA A 17 -2.41 -12.04 0.40
CA ALA A 17 -2.12 -11.96 1.82
C ALA A 17 -0.62 -11.74 2.03
N GLY A 18 -0.28 -10.90 3.00
CA GLY A 18 1.10 -10.58 3.27
C GLY A 18 1.28 -9.52 4.35
N PHE A 19 2.40 -8.86 4.30
CA PHE A 19 2.76 -7.82 5.23
C PHE A 19 3.28 -6.57 4.51
N SER A 20 3.21 -5.45 5.20
CA SER A 20 3.74 -4.17 4.76
C SER A 20 4.84 -3.68 5.70
N ALA A 21 5.86 -3.03 5.16
CA ALA A 21 6.75 -2.15 5.90
C ALA A 21 6.42 -0.72 5.47
N THR A 22 6.14 0.15 6.44
CA THR A 22 5.59 1.47 6.17
C THR A 22 6.31 2.57 6.94
N GLN A 23 6.25 3.76 6.37
CA GLN A 23 6.62 5.00 7.02
C GLN A 23 5.63 6.10 6.63
N VAL A 24 5.59 7.15 7.43
CA VAL A 24 4.86 8.38 7.13
C VAL A 24 5.89 9.49 6.95
N HIS A 25 5.92 10.07 5.75
CA HIS A 25 6.76 11.26 5.54
C HIS A 25 6.14 12.46 6.24
N GLY A 26 6.95 13.32 6.86
CA GLY A 26 6.49 14.54 7.54
C GLY A 26 6.12 14.35 9.02
N ASP A 27 6.14 13.17 9.59
CA ASP A 27 5.88 12.91 11.01
C ASP A 27 7.15 12.98 11.90
N GLN A 28 8.31 13.32 11.32
CA GLN A 28 9.63 13.35 11.95
C GLN A 28 10.15 11.97 12.40
N ILE A 29 9.49 10.89 11.99
CA ILE A 29 9.93 9.51 12.21
C ILE A 29 10.44 8.96 10.89
N SER A 30 11.70 8.54 10.83
CA SER A 30 12.29 8.02 9.61
C SER A 30 12.39 6.50 9.61
N GLY A 31 12.30 5.92 8.41
CA GLY A 31 12.51 4.50 8.14
C GLY A 31 11.23 3.66 8.13
N PHE A 32 11.29 2.57 7.38
CA PHE A 32 10.20 1.60 7.23
C PHE A 32 10.13 0.64 8.43
N ASN A 33 10.07 1.19 9.64
CA ASN A 33 10.15 0.45 10.90
C ASN A 33 8.78 -0.04 11.41
N LYS A 34 7.68 0.37 10.77
CA LYS A 34 6.34 -0.07 11.14
C LYS A 34 5.91 -1.20 10.20
N PHE A 35 5.76 -2.39 10.76
CA PHE A 35 5.18 -3.53 10.06
C PHE A 35 3.67 -3.58 10.27
N GLY A 36 2.95 -3.99 9.21
CA GLY A 36 1.51 -4.14 9.22
C GLY A 36 1.07 -5.33 8.38
N LEU A 37 -0.19 -5.69 8.48
CA LEU A 37 -0.80 -6.73 7.65
C LEU A 37 -1.41 -6.10 6.40
N CYS A 38 -1.42 -6.87 5.31
CA CYS A 38 -2.17 -6.55 4.10
C CYS A 38 -2.83 -7.83 3.55
N ALA A 39 -4.10 -7.72 3.19
CA ALA A 39 -4.85 -8.83 2.61
C ALA A 39 -6.01 -8.29 1.76
N GLY A 40 -6.45 -9.06 0.76
CA GLY A 40 -7.58 -8.66 -0.05
C GLY A 40 -7.80 -9.53 -1.28
N ALA A 41 -8.59 -8.98 -2.20
CA ALA A 41 -8.89 -9.64 -3.46
C ALA A 41 -8.86 -8.65 -4.62
N THR A 42 -8.41 -9.11 -5.77
CA THR A 42 -8.41 -8.35 -7.02
C THR A 42 -8.98 -9.18 -8.16
N ILE A 43 -9.43 -8.47 -9.18
CA ILE A 43 -9.85 -9.04 -10.46
C ILE A 43 -8.85 -8.56 -11.51
N ASP A 44 -8.27 -9.50 -12.24
CA ASP A 44 -7.45 -9.25 -13.40
C ASP A 44 -8.33 -9.35 -14.65
N MET A 45 -8.39 -8.29 -15.42
CA MET A 45 -9.03 -8.25 -16.74
C MET A 45 -7.94 -8.18 -17.80
N ARG A 46 -7.84 -9.19 -18.65
CA ARG A 46 -6.82 -9.30 -19.70
C ARG A 46 -7.45 -9.32 -21.08
N ARG A 47 -6.98 -8.42 -21.93
CA ARG A 47 -7.33 -8.40 -23.36
C ARG A 47 -6.27 -9.15 -24.19
N SER A 48 -5.06 -9.29 -23.70
CA SER A 48 -3.97 -10.02 -24.36
C SER A 48 -3.13 -10.77 -23.33
N ALA A 49 -2.27 -11.69 -23.81
CA ALA A 49 -1.33 -12.39 -22.94
C ALA A 49 -0.35 -11.44 -22.22
N ARG A 50 -0.09 -10.26 -22.81
CA ARG A 50 0.94 -9.33 -22.32
C ARG A 50 0.42 -8.15 -21.52
N GLN A 51 -0.87 -7.83 -21.58
CA GLN A 51 -1.44 -6.62 -20.98
C GLN A 51 -2.78 -6.89 -20.32
N GLY A 52 -3.00 -6.23 -19.18
CA GLY A 52 -4.26 -6.29 -18.45
C GLY A 52 -4.48 -5.08 -17.57
N VAL A 53 -5.60 -5.11 -16.88
CA VAL A 53 -5.97 -4.16 -15.81
C VAL A 53 -6.33 -4.99 -14.59
N GLN A 54 -5.82 -4.59 -13.46
CA GLN A 54 -6.13 -5.17 -12.16
C GLN A 54 -6.85 -4.13 -11.33
N TRP A 55 -7.93 -4.52 -10.66
CA TRP A 55 -8.65 -3.69 -9.71
C TRP A 55 -9.20 -4.57 -8.57
N GLY A 56 -9.45 -3.98 -7.41
CA GLY A 56 -9.93 -4.76 -6.29
C GLY A 56 -10.03 -3.99 -4.99
N ILE A 57 -10.01 -4.73 -3.90
CA ILE A 57 -10.12 -4.22 -2.55
C ILE A 57 -9.08 -4.91 -1.65
N LEU A 58 -8.28 -4.12 -0.92
CA LEU A 58 -7.30 -4.61 0.03
C LEU A 58 -7.44 -3.89 1.36
N TYR A 59 -7.37 -4.65 2.42
CA TYR A 59 -7.12 -4.16 3.77
C TYR A 59 -5.61 -3.95 3.92
N THR A 60 -5.18 -2.79 4.41
CA THR A 60 -3.76 -2.47 4.60
C THR A 60 -3.56 -1.68 5.88
N GLN A 61 -2.61 -2.11 6.71
CA GLN A 61 -2.15 -1.35 7.86
C GLN A 61 -0.90 -0.54 7.47
N LYS A 62 -1.03 0.79 7.48
CA LYS A 62 0.05 1.77 7.26
C LYS A 62 0.42 2.47 8.58
N GLY A 63 1.35 3.40 8.52
CA GLY A 63 1.76 4.23 9.65
C GLY A 63 3.27 4.31 9.80
N SER A 64 3.73 4.71 10.99
CA SER A 64 5.14 4.85 11.32
C SER A 64 5.46 4.32 12.72
N ARG A 65 6.75 4.11 12.99
CA ARG A 65 7.25 3.67 14.29
C ARG A 65 8.59 4.31 14.58
N ARG A 66 8.67 5.03 15.72
CA ARG A 66 9.92 5.45 16.33
C ARG A 66 10.53 4.29 17.12
N VAL A 67 11.72 3.89 16.75
CA VAL A 67 12.49 2.87 17.47
C VAL A 67 13.33 3.58 18.52
N PRO A 68 13.27 3.19 19.82
CA PRO A 68 14.11 3.75 20.87
C PRO A 68 15.59 3.57 20.56
N ASP A 69 16.40 4.61 20.81
CA ASP A 69 17.86 4.52 20.79
C ASP A 69 18.39 4.44 22.24
N THR A 70 18.28 3.26 22.82
CA THR A 70 18.67 3.01 24.22
C THR A 70 20.16 3.22 24.47
N LYS A 71 21.01 3.16 23.43
CA LYS A 71 22.45 3.41 23.54
C LYS A 71 22.75 4.88 23.82
N ASN A 72 21.91 5.78 23.31
CA ASN A 72 22.02 7.23 23.52
C ASN A 72 21.02 7.75 24.56
N GLY A 73 20.41 6.86 25.37
CA GLY A 73 19.51 7.25 26.46
C GLY A 73 18.09 7.64 25.99
N ASP A 74 17.74 7.40 24.74
CA ASP A 74 16.37 7.61 24.24
C ASP A 74 15.54 6.32 24.37
N PHE A 75 14.61 6.33 25.31
CA PHE A 75 13.69 5.22 25.59
C PHE A 75 12.30 5.43 24.98
N ASN A 76 12.09 6.52 24.22
CA ASN A 76 10.79 6.85 23.67
C ASN A 76 10.42 5.91 22.53
N SER A 77 9.36 5.15 22.70
CA SER A 77 8.74 4.33 21.67
C SER A 77 7.38 4.93 21.30
N TRP A 78 7.17 5.13 20.02
CA TRP A 78 5.94 5.68 19.51
C TRP A 78 5.55 4.98 18.20
N ARG A 79 4.28 4.64 18.06
CA ARG A 79 3.76 3.97 16.87
C ARG A 79 2.43 4.61 16.44
N TYR A 80 2.32 4.88 15.14
CA TYR A 80 1.05 5.13 14.50
C TYR A 80 0.60 3.89 13.74
N ARG A 81 -0.69 3.58 13.82
CA ARG A 81 -1.34 2.54 13.02
C ARG A 81 -2.54 3.13 12.31
N PHE A 82 -2.43 3.28 11.00
CA PHE A 82 -3.50 3.71 10.11
C PHE A 82 -4.00 2.51 9.34
N THR A 83 -5.27 2.18 9.50
CA THR A 83 -5.92 1.08 8.81
C THR A 83 -6.71 1.63 7.64
N TYR A 84 -6.38 1.16 6.43
CA TYR A 84 -7.01 1.59 5.18
C TYR A 84 -7.69 0.44 4.47
N ILE A 85 -8.76 0.77 3.75
CA ILE A 85 -9.30 -0.02 2.65
C ILE A 85 -8.80 0.62 1.35
N ASP A 86 -7.91 -0.07 0.69
CA ASP A 86 -7.27 0.35 -0.56
C ASP A 86 -8.06 -0.19 -1.76
N LEU A 87 -8.27 0.65 -2.78
CA LEU A 87 -8.99 0.33 -4.02
C LEU A 87 -8.04 0.50 -5.22
N PRO A 88 -7.09 -0.43 -5.44
CA PRO A 88 -6.11 -0.30 -6.52
C PRO A 88 -6.77 -0.41 -7.90
N LEU A 89 -6.32 0.45 -8.82
CA LEU A 89 -6.59 0.38 -10.25
C LEU A 89 -5.24 0.43 -10.97
N ILE A 90 -4.80 -0.71 -11.49
CA ILE A 90 -3.42 -0.91 -11.93
C ILE A 90 -3.42 -1.48 -13.35
N ARG A 91 -2.68 -0.85 -14.25
CA ARG A 91 -2.35 -1.44 -15.54
C ARG A 91 -1.21 -2.42 -15.34
N THR A 92 -1.34 -3.63 -15.89
CA THR A 92 -0.37 -4.71 -15.76
C THR A 92 0.24 -5.09 -17.10
N TRP A 93 1.51 -5.47 -17.08
CA TRP A 93 2.30 -5.94 -18.23
C TRP A 93 3.01 -7.23 -17.86
N ASN A 94 2.94 -8.22 -18.74
CA ASN A 94 3.58 -9.51 -18.61
C ASN A 94 4.66 -9.65 -19.69
N PRO A 95 5.93 -9.26 -19.41
CA PRO A 95 7.02 -9.39 -20.38
C PRO A 95 7.40 -10.85 -20.64
N ALA A 96 7.22 -11.73 -19.63
CA ALA A 96 7.44 -13.15 -19.70
C ALA A 96 6.30 -13.91 -18.98
N PRO A 97 6.15 -15.23 -19.19
CA PRO A 97 5.07 -16.01 -18.56
C PRO A 97 5.07 -15.96 -17.04
N GLU A 98 6.25 -15.91 -16.42
CA GLU A 98 6.42 -15.93 -14.97
C GLU A 98 6.47 -14.52 -14.37
N TRP A 99 6.92 -13.52 -15.14
CA TRP A 99 7.13 -12.17 -14.64
C TRP A 99 6.04 -11.21 -15.09
N TRP A 100 5.58 -10.39 -14.16
CA TRP A 100 4.67 -9.30 -14.46
C TRP A 100 4.98 -8.08 -13.59
N TRP A 101 4.61 -6.93 -14.06
CA TRP A 101 4.70 -5.67 -13.35
C TRP A 101 3.50 -4.80 -13.67
N GLY A 102 3.26 -3.79 -12.88
CA GLY A 102 2.14 -2.89 -13.06
C GLY A 102 2.37 -1.54 -12.42
N ALA A 103 1.63 -0.58 -12.93
CA ALA A 103 1.61 0.78 -12.38
C ALA A 103 0.17 1.31 -12.40
N GLY A 104 -0.17 2.14 -11.43
CA GLY A 104 -1.51 2.68 -11.33
C GLY A 104 -1.71 3.61 -10.16
N VAL A 105 -2.98 3.78 -9.82
CA VAL A 105 -3.42 4.61 -8.70
C VAL A 105 -4.21 3.76 -7.70
N GLN A 106 -4.22 4.21 -6.46
CA GLN A 106 -4.86 3.51 -5.36
C GLN A 106 -5.56 4.54 -4.46
N PRO A 107 -6.84 4.86 -4.73
CA PRO A 107 -7.68 5.48 -3.73
C PRO A 107 -7.77 4.58 -2.50
N SER A 108 -7.75 5.18 -1.31
CA SER A 108 -7.77 4.48 -0.03
C SER A 108 -8.68 5.22 0.94
N VAL A 109 -9.47 4.48 1.72
CA VAL A 109 -10.35 5.04 2.75
C VAL A 109 -9.79 4.67 4.11
N LEU A 110 -9.55 5.66 4.96
CA LEU A 110 -9.12 5.48 6.35
C LEU A 110 -10.29 4.93 7.16
N VAL A 111 -10.12 3.78 7.81
CA VAL A 111 -11.16 3.15 8.65
C VAL A 111 -10.82 3.18 10.14
N ALA A 112 -9.53 3.29 10.49
CA ALA A 112 -9.09 3.48 11.87
C ALA A 112 -7.73 4.18 11.91
N ALA A 113 -7.55 5.05 12.89
CA ALA A 113 -6.30 5.70 13.21
C ALA A 113 -6.02 5.53 14.71
N GLU A 114 -4.90 4.91 15.03
CA GLU A 114 -4.56 4.54 16.38
C GLU A 114 -3.08 4.86 16.65
N GLU A 115 -2.78 5.08 17.92
CA GLU A 115 -1.43 5.29 18.40
C GLU A 115 -1.10 4.42 19.60
N ASP A 116 0.16 4.12 19.78
CA ASP A 116 0.68 3.40 20.93
C ASP A 116 1.94 4.11 21.44
N PHE A 117 1.83 4.69 22.64
CA PHE A 117 2.92 5.28 23.36
C PHE A 117 3.51 4.29 24.37
N TYR A 118 4.80 4.07 24.30
CA TYR A 118 5.57 3.23 25.23
C TYR A 118 5.16 1.75 25.27
N GLY A 119 4.38 1.26 24.30
CA GLY A 119 3.93 -0.13 24.27
C GLY A 119 2.81 -0.44 25.26
N ASN A 120 2.05 0.57 25.70
CA ASN A 120 0.93 0.43 26.63
C ASN A 120 -0.36 -0.06 25.96
N GLY A 121 -0.34 -0.26 24.65
CA GLY A 121 -1.48 -0.62 23.82
C GLY A 121 -1.96 0.51 22.94
N TYR A 122 -2.76 0.14 21.95
CA TYR A 122 -3.30 1.11 20.99
C TYR A 122 -4.51 1.85 21.56
N SER A 123 -4.54 3.17 21.37
CA SER A 123 -5.66 4.06 21.64
C SER A 123 -6.02 4.85 20.39
N ASP A 124 -7.26 5.33 20.32
CA ASP A 124 -7.70 6.14 19.19
C ASP A 124 -6.92 7.45 19.11
N LEU A 125 -6.48 7.77 17.90
CA LEU A 125 -5.76 9.00 17.61
C LEU A 125 -6.77 10.13 17.43
N SER A 126 -6.91 11.00 18.45
CA SER A 126 -7.92 12.04 18.47
C SER A 126 -7.40 13.47 18.22
N TYR A 127 -6.09 13.69 18.33
CA TYR A 127 -5.49 15.03 18.22
C TYR A 127 -4.95 15.37 16.83
N LEU A 128 -4.85 14.38 15.94
CA LEU A 128 -4.38 14.56 14.58
C LEU A 128 -5.55 14.46 13.61
N GLU A 129 -5.83 15.55 12.92
CA GLU A 129 -6.84 15.55 11.87
C GLU A 129 -6.29 14.86 10.63
N LEU A 130 -6.79 13.65 10.38
CA LEU A 130 -6.45 12.85 9.20
C LEU A 130 -7.55 12.94 8.16
N ASN A 131 -7.14 13.09 6.90
CA ASN A 131 -8.07 13.00 5.78
C ASN A 131 -8.64 11.58 5.66
N ALA A 132 -9.94 11.48 5.53
CA ALA A 132 -10.64 10.21 5.39
C ALA A 132 -10.24 9.45 4.10
N VAL A 133 -9.76 10.18 3.10
CA VAL A 133 -9.36 9.63 1.79
C VAL A 133 -7.90 9.95 1.51
N ASP A 134 -7.15 8.93 1.11
CA ASP A 134 -5.80 9.02 0.57
C ASP A 134 -5.83 8.57 -0.90
N VAL A 135 -5.01 9.17 -1.74
CA VAL A 135 -4.81 8.74 -3.13
C VAL A 135 -3.33 8.47 -3.33
N GLY A 136 -2.97 7.22 -3.55
CA GLY A 136 -1.60 6.79 -3.76
C GLY A 136 -1.29 6.45 -5.22
N GLY A 137 -0.04 6.70 -5.62
CA GLY A 137 0.58 6.06 -6.78
C GLY A 137 1.07 4.67 -6.39
N VAL A 138 0.95 3.70 -7.29
CA VAL A 138 1.33 2.30 -7.05
C VAL A 138 2.23 1.80 -8.18
N LEU A 139 3.31 1.12 -7.78
CA LEU A 139 4.13 0.27 -8.63
C LEU A 139 4.13 -1.13 -8.04
N GLN A 140 4.00 -2.14 -8.88
CA GLN A 140 4.05 -3.53 -8.42
C GLN A 140 4.82 -4.41 -9.40
N ALA A 141 5.42 -5.46 -8.87
CA ALA A 141 6.04 -6.53 -9.65
C ALA A 141 5.73 -7.88 -9.00
N GLY A 142 5.63 -8.91 -9.81
CA GLY A 142 5.36 -10.24 -9.30
C GLY A 142 6.02 -11.32 -10.12
N TYR A 143 6.25 -12.44 -9.45
CA TYR A 143 6.79 -13.66 -10.01
C TYR A 143 5.83 -14.82 -9.78
N THR A 144 5.37 -15.42 -10.86
CA THR A 144 4.47 -16.58 -10.85
C THR A 144 5.28 -17.85 -10.60
N TRP A 145 5.14 -18.38 -9.39
CA TRP A 145 5.86 -19.57 -8.97
C TRP A 145 5.19 -20.87 -9.46
N SER A 146 3.85 -20.88 -9.43
CA SER A 146 3.06 -22.02 -9.91
C SER A 146 1.88 -21.52 -10.74
N GLN A 147 1.07 -22.45 -11.26
CA GLN A 147 -0.12 -22.09 -12.05
C GLN A 147 -1.11 -21.19 -11.30
N THR A 148 -1.14 -21.29 -9.98
CA THR A 148 -2.09 -20.57 -9.12
C THR A 148 -1.43 -19.57 -8.18
N THR A 149 -0.14 -19.73 -7.87
CA THR A 149 0.54 -18.95 -6.81
C THR A 149 1.61 -18.05 -7.38
N ALA A 150 1.66 -16.81 -6.91
CA ALA A 150 2.72 -15.86 -7.24
C ALA A 150 3.18 -15.10 -5.98
N LEU A 151 4.41 -14.60 -6.06
CA LEU A 151 4.96 -13.61 -5.12
C LEU A 151 4.80 -12.23 -5.72
N GLU A 152 4.36 -11.27 -4.92
CA GLU A 152 4.15 -9.88 -5.35
C GLU A 152 4.84 -8.93 -4.39
N VAL A 153 5.54 -7.94 -4.95
CA VAL A 153 6.02 -6.77 -4.22
C VAL A 153 5.31 -5.55 -4.77
N ARG A 154 4.75 -4.74 -3.88
CA ARG A 154 4.04 -3.51 -4.21
C ARG A 154 4.63 -2.35 -3.44
N LEU A 155 4.89 -1.26 -4.15
CA LEU A 155 5.28 0.02 -3.60
C LEU A 155 4.10 0.97 -3.76
N SER A 156 3.71 1.65 -2.71
CA SER A 156 2.68 2.69 -2.77
C SER A 156 3.14 3.94 -2.03
N GLN A 157 2.77 5.09 -2.57
CA GLN A 157 3.04 6.40 -1.96
C GLN A 157 1.85 7.32 -2.15
N SER A 158 1.43 8.01 -1.07
CA SER A 158 0.44 9.07 -1.16
C SER A 158 0.89 10.15 -2.13
N LEU A 159 -0.01 10.57 -3.00
CA LEU A 159 0.14 11.70 -3.93
C LEU A 159 -0.48 12.97 -3.34
N LEU A 160 -1.36 12.83 -2.37
CA LEU A 160 -2.01 13.90 -1.63
C LEU A 160 -1.65 13.79 -0.16
N PRO A 161 -1.62 14.91 0.58
CA PRO A 161 -1.44 14.89 2.03
C PRO A 161 -2.53 14.09 2.73
N ILE A 162 -2.16 13.27 3.70
CA ILE A 162 -3.11 12.58 4.60
C ILE A 162 -3.44 13.42 5.84
N SER A 163 -2.62 14.43 6.14
CA SER A 163 -2.85 15.43 7.19
C SER A 163 -2.04 16.68 6.89
N GLU A 164 -2.59 17.82 7.29
CA GLU A 164 -1.87 19.08 7.39
C GLU A 164 -1.40 19.26 8.84
N ARG A 165 -0.21 19.80 9.04
CA ARG A 165 0.27 20.18 10.37
C ARG A 165 -0.04 21.67 10.61
N PRO A 166 -1.02 22.01 11.45
CA PRO A 166 -1.41 23.40 11.65
C PRO A 166 -0.36 24.23 12.41
N ASP A 167 0.58 23.59 13.13
CA ASP A 167 1.46 24.26 14.09
C ASP A 167 2.84 24.68 13.54
N GLN A 168 3.08 24.55 12.23
CA GLN A 168 4.36 24.98 11.66
C GLN A 168 4.17 26.01 10.55
N PRO A 169 4.97 27.10 10.55
CA PRO A 169 4.86 28.10 9.51
C PRO A 169 5.14 27.52 8.13
N VAL A 170 4.26 27.80 7.18
CA VAL A 170 4.22 27.34 5.80
C VAL A 170 5.54 27.70 5.07
N GLN A 171 6.55 26.86 5.16
CA GLN A 171 7.80 27.10 4.43
C GLN A 171 8.45 25.91 3.76
N ARG A 172 7.90 24.66 3.84
CA ARG A 172 8.50 23.51 3.15
C ARG A 172 7.52 22.39 2.90
N TRP A 173 7.85 21.55 1.92
CA TRP A 173 7.25 20.26 1.62
C TRP A 173 7.19 19.28 2.83
N ASP A 174 7.85 19.63 3.94
CA ASP A 174 7.92 18.86 5.19
C ASP A 174 6.70 19.08 6.11
N ASN A 175 5.75 19.93 5.73
CA ASN A 175 4.55 20.25 6.54
C ASN A 175 3.37 19.29 6.29
N PHE A 176 3.50 18.38 5.34
CA PHE A 176 2.46 17.45 4.97
C PHE A 176 2.85 16.02 5.36
N MET A 177 1.87 15.29 5.90
CA MET A 177 2.05 13.86 6.13
C MET A 177 1.63 13.08 4.88
N MET A 178 2.46 12.11 4.48
CA MET A 178 2.22 11.23 3.34
C MET A 178 2.59 9.79 3.69
N ASN A 179 1.72 8.83 3.39
CA ASN A 179 2.03 7.42 3.56
C ASN A 179 3.00 6.92 2.48
N MET A 180 3.93 6.08 2.90
CA MET A 180 4.73 5.22 2.02
C MET A 180 4.64 3.79 2.52
N ALA A 181 4.45 2.83 1.62
CA ALA A 181 4.39 1.42 1.97
C ALA A 181 5.13 0.56 0.94
N ILE A 182 5.84 -0.44 1.45
CA ILE A 182 6.37 -1.58 0.71
C ILE A 182 5.60 -2.79 1.20
N GLN A 183 4.93 -3.51 0.31
CA GLN A 183 4.13 -4.69 0.65
C GLN A 183 4.73 -5.92 -0.02
N TRP A 184 4.82 -7.00 0.71
CA TRP A 184 5.21 -8.34 0.22
C TRP A 184 4.03 -9.26 0.42
N MET A 185 3.54 -9.83 -0.67
CA MET A 185 2.32 -10.62 -0.67
C MET A 185 2.53 -11.94 -1.40
N VAL A 186 1.90 -12.98 -0.91
CA VAL A 186 1.60 -14.19 -1.67
C VAL A 186 0.23 -13.97 -2.30
N THR A 187 0.11 -14.33 -3.57
CA THR A 187 -1.16 -14.20 -4.29
C THR A 187 -1.58 -15.55 -4.85
N TRP A 188 -2.89 -15.82 -4.81
CA TRP A 188 -3.47 -17.04 -5.34
C TRP A 188 -4.53 -16.69 -6.38
N ARG A 189 -4.37 -17.26 -7.58
CA ARG A 189 -5.36 -17.15 -8.65
C ARG A 189 -6.49 -18.14 -8.39
N LEU A 190 -7.72 -17.66 -8.47
CA LEU A 190 -8.94 -18.42 -8.38
C LEU A 190 -9.50 -18.62 -9.78
N GLY A 191 -9.54 -19.86 -10.29
CA GLY A 191 -10.18 -20.23 -11.55
C GLY A 191 -9.33 -19.95 -12.78
#